data_2aa7bdfed3d41316b8f2b1997aa2d873
#
_entry.id   2aa7bdfed3d41316b8f2b1997aa2d873
#
_cell.length_a   1.000
_cell.length_b   1.000
_cell.length_c   1.000
_cell.angle_alpha   90.00
_cell.angle_beta   90.00
_cell.angle_gamma   90.00
#
_symmetry.space_group_name_H-M   'P 1'
#
loop_
_entity.id
_entity.type
_entity.pdbx_description
1 polymer ?
#
loop_
_entity_poly.entity_id
_entity_poly.type
_entity_poly.pdbx_seq_one_letter_code
_entity_poly.pdbx_strand_id
1 'polypeptide(L)'
;VKDRAKTTKSAGSLEEAIDYALNREKTEQTIFEDAMGCTCENAYVDMVKTKERFHKKDGVQGYHLVQSFAEGEVSPELAHLIGQELAEQLLKGQYEVVITTHLNTSHYHNHLVWNSVSMVDGKKYHSNAKSYFTEVRRISDDLCRKYGLSVIQTNQGKAMHYAQWKAEAEGKPTWRTAIRMDIR
;
A
#
# COMPACT_ATOMS: atom_id res chain seq x y z
N VAL A 1 -6.44 -8.76 -5.17
CA VAL A 1 -5.61 -7.90 -4.31
C VAL A 1 -6.03 -6.45 -4.49
N LYS A 2 -6.25 -5.72 -3.40
CA LYS A 2 -6.52 -4.28 -3.40
C LYS A 2 -5.33 -3.56 -2.83
N ASP A 3 -4.74 -2.68 -3.60
CA ASP A 3 -3.66 -1.83 -3.15
C ASP A 3 -4.20 -0.42 -2.89
N ARG A 4 -3.83 0.15 -1.75
CA ARG A 4 -4.09 1.56 -1.42
C ARG A 4 -2.79 2.24 -1.06
N ALA A 5 -2.46 3.30 -1.77
CA ALA A 5 -1.32 4.15 -1.44
C ALA A 5 -1.79 5.46 -0.83
N LYS A 6 -1.17 5.87 0.27
CA LYS A 6 -1.36 7.17 0.92
C LYS A 6 -0.02 7.89 1.04
N THR A 7 -0.07 9.21 0.99
CA THR A 7 1.11 10.05 1.27
C THR A 7 0.97 10.67 2.64
N THR A 8 2.03 10.67 3.42
CA THR A 8 2.10 11.37 4.70
C THR A 8 2.69 12.76 4.48
N LYS A 9 1.98 13.79 4.91
CA LYS A 9 2.36 15.20 4.65
C LYS A 9 3.05 15.90 5.82
N SER A 10 2.98 15.32 7.02
CA SER A 10 3.67 15.83 8.21
C SER A 10 4.54 14.75 8.84
N ALA A 11 5.52 15.16 9.66
CA ALA A 11 6.36 14.22 10.40
C ALA A 11 5.52 13.37 11.34
N GLY A 12 4.57 13.95 12.07
CA GLY A 12 3.66 13.21 12.95
C GLY A 12 2.81 12.18 12.20
N SER A 13 2.32 12.50 10.99
CA SER A 13 1.56 11.52 10.20
C SER A 13 2.40 10.36 9.65
N LEU A 14 3.72 10.53 9.52
CA LEU A 14 4.64 9.43 9.20
C LEU A 14 4.83 8.51 10.41
N GLU A 15 5.06 9.10 11.59
CA GLU A 15 5.17 8.35 12.85
C GLU A 15 3.90 7.54 13.11
N GLU A 16 2.73 8.17 13.04
CA GLU A 16 1.43 7.49 13.16
C GLU A 16 1.25 6.35 12.13
N ALA A 17 1.73 6.50 10.90
CA ALA A 17 1.64 5.46 9.89
C ALA A 17 2.55 4.26 10.22
N ILE A 18 3.74 4.52 10.76
CA ILE A 18 4.67 3.47 11.22
C ILE A 18 4.09 2.76 12.44
N ASP A 19 3.61 3.50 13.43
CA ASP A 19 3.01 2.94 14.65
C ASP A 19 1.77 2.09 14.33
N TYR A 20 0.94 2.57 13.39
CA TYR A 20 -0.22 1.80 12.92
C TYR A 20 0.19 0.50 12.23
N ALA A 21 1.22 0.54 11.39
CA ALA A 21 1.74 -0.65 10.71
C ALA A 21 2.32 -1.66 11.74
N LEU A 22 3.09 -1.18 12.71
CA LEU A 22 3.73 -1.98 13.77
C LEU A 22 2.80 -2.32 14.96
N ASN A 23 1.49 -2.15 14.82
CA ASN A 23 0.55 -2.41 15.92
C ASN A 23 0.50 -3.89 16.29
N ARG A 24 0.99 -4.21 17.49
CA ARG A 24 1.15 -5.56 18.03
C ARG A 24 -0.13 -6.38 18.15
N GLU A 25 -1.28 -5.73 18.25
CA GLU A 25 -2.58 -6.41 18.26
C GLU A 25 -2.98 -6.93 16.87
N LYS A 26 -2.30 -6.46 15.82
CA LYS A 26 -2.63 -6.74 14.41
C LYS A 26 -1.59 -7.58 13.69
N THR A 27 -0.42 -7.77 14.28
CA THR A 27 0.67 -8.54 13.68
C THR A 27 1.41 -9.36 14.74
N GLU A 28 2.01 -10.46 14.35
CA GLU A 28 2.94 -11.23 15.18
C GLU A 28 4.37 -10.72 14.94
N GLN A 29 4.89 -9.91 15.85
CA GLN A 29 6.13 -9.16 15.71
C GLN A 29 7.34 -9.98 15.25
N THR A 30 7.49 -11.17 15.78
CA THR A 30 8.69 -11.99 15.52
C THR A 30 8.73 -12.63 14.16
N ILE A 31 7.61 -12.66 13.44
CA ILE A 31 7.45 -13.39 12.19
C ILE A 31 7.03 -12.48 11.03
N PHE A 32 6.18 -11.49 11.32
CA PHE A 32 5.48 -10.71 10.29
C PHE A 32 5.79 -9.21 10.34
N GLU A 33 6.90 -8.83 10.95
CA GLU A 33 7.46 -7.48 10.92
C GLU A 33 8.88 -7.55 10.33
N ASP A 34 9.16 -6.74 9.35
CA ASP A 34 10.49 -6.60 8.75
C ASP A 34 10.77 -5.15 8.37
N ALA A 35 12.04 -4.83 8.19
CA ALA A 35 12.48 -3.51 7.76
C ALA A 35 13.70 -3.62 6.84
N MET A 36 13.80 -2.72 5.88
CA MET A 36 14.95 -2.60 4.99
C MET A 36 15.53 -1.19 5.11
N GLY A 37 16.84 -1.09 5.32
CA GLY A 37 17.53 0.19 5.49
C GLY A 37 17.35 0.87 6.85
N CYS A 38 16.53 0.30 7.74
CA CYS A 38 16.31 0.72 9.12
C CYS A 38 15.97 -0.50 9.97
N THR A 39 15.66 -0.30 11.28
CA THR A 39 15.04 -1.32 12.12
C THR A 39 13.60 -0.94 12.43
N CYS A 40 12.74 -1.92 12.75
CA CYS A 40 11.34 -1.63 13.08
C CYS A 40 11.23 -0.68 14.28
N GLU A 41 12.08 -0.86 15.33
CA GLU A 41 12.06 -0.03 16.53
C GLU A 41 12.49 1.43 16.27
N ASN A 42 13.38 1.66 15.31
CA ASN A 42 13.98 2.98 15.06
C ASN A 42 13.55 3.58 13.71
N ALA A 43 12.62 2.96 13.01
CA ALA A 43 12.26 3.33 11.64
C ALA A 43 11.95 4.83 11.47
N TYR A 44 11.15 5.40 12.35
CA TYR A 44 10.83 6.82 12.32
C TYR A 44 12.08 7.69 12.49
N VAL A 45 12.90 7.39 13.49
CA VAL A 45 14.13 8.13 13.80
C VAL A 45 15.11 8.06 12.63
N ASP A 46 15.29 6.89 12.04
CA ASP A 46 16.21 6.69 10.93
C ASP A 46 15.73 7.41 9.67
N MET A 47 14.43 7.36 9.36
CA MET A 47 13.83 8.12 8.27
C MET A 47 13.96 9.64 8.46
N VAL A 48 13.86 10.14 9.69
CA VAL A 48 14.09 11.55 10.02
C VAL A 48 15.55 11.93 9.82
N LYS A 49 16.50 11.13 10.32
CA LYS A 49 17.96 11.35 10.13
C LYS A 49 18.32 11.42 8.66
N THR A 50 17.76 10.55 7.82
CA THR A 50 17.98 10.60 6.37
C THR A 50 17.51 11.92 5.77
N LYS A 51 16.33 12.43 6.15
CA LYS A 51 15.83 13.73 5.70
C LYS A 51 16.71 14.88 6.18
N GLU A 52 17.23 14.80 7.40
CA GLU A 52 18.18 15.79 7.96
C GLU A 52 19.49 15.80 7.20
N ARG A 53 20.07 14.62 6.96
CA ARG A 53 21.32 14.46 6.20
C ARG A 53 21.25 15.10 4.82
N PHE A 54 20.13 14.99 4.13
CA PHE A 54 19.94 15.52 2.79
C PHE A 54 19.21 16.88 2.74
N HIS A 55 18.94 17.51 3.90
CA HIS A 55 18.23 18.79 4.02
C HIS A 55 16.85 18.80 3.32
N LYS A 56 16.09 17.70 3.44
CA LYS A 56 14.80 17.52 2.75
C LYS A 56 13.64 17.23 3.72
N LYS A 57 13.47 18.12 4.69
CA LYS A 57 12.44 17.98 5.73
C LYS A 57 11.03 18.40 5.30
N ASP A 58 10.91 19.09 4.15
CA ASP A 58 9.64 19.65 3.69
C ASP A 58 8.86 18.73 2.75
N GLY A 59 7.56 19.00 2.63
CA GLY A 59 6.66 18.30 1.71
C GLY A 59 6.27 16.90 2.18
N VAL A 60 6.11 15.98 1.24
CA VAL A 60 5.73 14.59 1.56
C VAL A 60 6.82 13.95 2.40
N GLN A 61 6.44 13.37 3.54
CA GLN A 61 7.34 12.77 4.53
C GLN A 61 7.54 11.28 4.30
N GLY A 62 6.54 10.59 3.80
CA GLY A 62 6.61 9.16 3.51
C GLY A 62 5.39 8.69 2.74
N TYR A 63 5.38 7.43 2.44
CA TYR A 63 4.32 6.75 1.71
C TYR A 63 3.87 5.53 2.47
N HIS A 64 2.59 5.23 2.40
CA HIS A 64 1.99 4.07 3.00
C HIS A 64 1.17 3.32 1.95
N LEU A 65 1.58 2.10 1.64
CA LEU A 65 0.90 1.18 0.75
C LEU A 65 0.24 0.07 1.57
N VAL A 66 -0.98 -0.28 1.21
CA VAL A 66 -1.66 -1.46 1.75
C VAL A 66 -1.93 -2.41 0.59
N GLN A 67 -1.41 -3.65 0.69
CA GLN A 67 -1.64 -4.75 -0.23
C GLN A 67 -2.53 -5.78 0.47
N SER A 68 -3.73 -6.03 -0.03
CA SER A 68 -4.70 -6.96 0.59
C SER A 68 -4.95 -8.16 -0.31
N PHE A 69 -5.03 -9.34 0.29
CA PHE A 69 -5.29 -10.62 -0.37
C PHE A 69 -6.75 -11.03 -0.19
N ALA A 70 -7.25 -11.91 -1.05
CA ALA A 70 -8.56 -12.50 -0.86
C ALA A 70 -8.55 -13.48 0.33
N GLU A 71 -9.70 -13.68 0.95
CA GLU A 71 -9.85 -14.57 2.10
C GLU A 71 -9.47 -16.02 1.71
N GLY A 72 -8.61 -16.64 2.53
CA GLY A 72 -8.17 -18.02 2.32
C GLY A 72 -7.25 -18.27 1.13
N GLU A 73 -6.86 -17.23 0.39
CA GLU A 73 -6.05 -17.36 -0.83
C GLU A 73 -4.55 -17.48 -0.53
N VAL A 74 -4.11 -16.99 0.62
CA VAL A 74 -2.68 -16.90 0.96
C VAL A 74 -2.46 -17.27 2.43
N SER A 75 -1.32 -17.92 2.74
CA SER A 75 -0.91 -18.10 4.14
C SER A 75 -0.27 -16.81 4.68
N PRO A 76 -0.22 -16.62 6.02
CA PRO A 76 0.47 -15.48 6.64
C PRO A 76 1.91 -15.29 6.15
N GLU A 77 2.68 -16.38 6.11
CA GLU A 77 4.08 -16.38 5.68
C GLU A 77 4.23 -15.97 4.22
N LEU A 78 3.36 -16.51 3.35
CA LEU A 78 3.38 -16.16 1.93
C LEU A 78 2.94 -14.71 1.71
N ALA A 79 1.94 -14.23 2.45
CA ALA A 79 1.54 -12.82 2.39
C ALA A 79 2.70 -11.90 2.74
N HIS A 80 3.43 -12.22 3.83
CA HIS A 80 4.59 -11.45 4.27
C HIS A 80 5.74 -11.48 3.26
N LEU A 81 6.07 -12.66 2.74
CA LEU A 81 7.09 -12.82 1.69
C LEU A 81 6.76 -11.97 0.44
N ILE A 82 5.51 -11.95 0.02
CA ILE A 82 5.08 -11.12 -1.12
C ILE A 82 5.24 -9.63 -0.80
N GLY A 83 4.98 -9.21 0.44
CA GLY A 83 5.23 -7.84 0.90
C GLY A 83 6.71 -7.46 0.84
N GLN A 84 7.59 -8.34 1.28
CA GLN A 84 9.05 -8.15 1.20
C GLN A 84 9.53 -8.04 -0.26
N GLU A 85 9.13 -8.97 -1.13
CA GLU A 85 9.48 -8.92 -2.56
C GLU A 85 8.92 -7.66 -3.25
N LEU A 86 7.71 -7.21 -2.87
CA LEU A 86 7.14 -5.98 -3.39
C LEU A 86 7.98 -4.76 -2.98
N ALA A 87 8.39 -4.66 -1.72
CA ALA A 87 9.25 -3.60 -1.23
C ALA A 87 10.59 -3.59 -1.96
N GLU A 88 11.23 -4.76 -2.11
CA GLU A 88 12.52 -4.90 -2.78
C GLU A 88 12.45 -4.46 -4.25
N GLN A 89 11.47 -4.94 -5.01
CA GLN A 89 11.31 -4.60 -6.43
C GLN A 89 10.92 -3.14 -6.66
N LEU A 90 10.07 -2.58 -5.77
CA LEU A 90 9.58 -1.21 -5.88
C LEU A 90 10.65 -0.20 -5.47
N LEU A 91 11.31 -0.42 -4.33
CA LEU A 91 12.19 0.56 -3.69
C LEU A 91 13.68 0.33 -4.01
N LYS A 92 14.04 -0.87 -4.49
CA LYS A 92 15.38 -1.23 -4.97
C LYS A 92 16.49 -0.92 -3.95
N GLY A 93 16.19 -1.06 -2.66
CA GLY A 93 17.12 -0.78 -1.58
C GLY A 93 17.50 0.69 -1.42
N GLN A 94 16.74 1.63 -1.99
CA GLN A 94 17.07 3.05 -1.93
C GLN A 94 16.40 3.81 -0.78
N TYR A 95 15.34 3.26 -0.21
CA TYR A 95 14.52 3.92 0.81
C TYR A 95 14.39 3.02 2.02
N GLU A 96 14.44 3.61 3.21
CA GLU A 96 14.04 2.89 4.42
C GLU A 96 12.56 2.52 4.32
N VAL A 97 12.22 1.29 4.65
CA VAL A 97 10.86 0.77 4.63
C VAL A 97 10.61 -0.17 5.79
N VAL A 98 9.42 -0.08 6.38
CA VAL A 98 8.85 -1.05 7.31
C VAL A 98 7.77 -1.85 6.58
N ILE A 99 7.80 -3.17 6.77
CA ILE A 99 6.89 -4.12 6.14
C ILE A 99 6.24 -4.92 7.25
N THR A 100 4.91 -4.91 7.32
CA THR A 100 4.18 -5.71 8.31
C THR A 100 3.01 -6.42 7.65
N THR A 101 2.64 -7.58 8.20
CA THR A 101 1.46 -8.32 7.76
C THR A 101 0.47 -8.41 8.91
N HIS A 102 -0.71 -7.85 8.72
CA HIS A 102 -1.78 -7.88 9.69
C HIS A 102 -2.68 -9.11 9.47
N LEU A 103 -2.92 -9.86 10.55
CA LEU A 103 -3.63 -11.13 10.54
C LEU A 103 -5.01 -11.08 11.23
N ASN A 104 -5.35 -9.94 11.83
CA ASN A 104 -6.53 -9.78 12.68
C ASN A 104 -7.87 -9.63 11.92
N THR A 105 -7.85 -9.82 10.61
CA THR A 105 -9.04 -9.76 9.76
C THR A 105 -9.12 -11.01 8.88
N SER A 106 -10.30 -11.29 8.31
CA SER A 106 -10.48 -12.40 7.36
C SER A 106 -9.62 -12.26 6.08
N HIS A 107 -9.11 -11.06 5.83
CA HIS A 107 -8.24 -10.76 4.70
C HIS A 107 -6.86 -10.35 5.21
N TYR A 108 -5.83 -11.15 4.98
CA TYR A 108 -4.47 -10.74 5.29
C TYR A 108 -4.08 -9.56 4.43
N HIS A 109 -3.34 -8.63 5.01
CA HIS A 109 -2.89 -7.44 4.30
C HIS A 109 -1.54 -6.98 4.80
N ASN A 110 -0.70 -6.63 3.84
CA ASN A 110 0.60 -6.04 4.09
C ASN A 110 0.49 -4.53 4.19
N HIS A 111 1.21 -3.96 5.12
CA HIS A 111 1.49 -2.53 5.20
C HIS A 111 2.96 -2.30 4.86
N LEU A 112 3.23 -1.46 3.88
CA LEU A 112 4.56 -1.00 3.54
C LEU A 112 4.61 0.51 3.80
N VAL A 113 5.42 0.95 4.75
CA VAL A 113 5.62 2.37 5.08
C VAL A 113 7.07 2.72 4.78
N TRP A 114 7.31 3.62 3.83
CA TRP A 114 8.66 3.99 3.43
C TRP A 114 8.92 5.49 3.43
N ASN A 115 10.20 5.83 3.57
CA ASN A 115 10.67 7.20 3.56
C ASN A 115 10.45 7.86 2.19
N SER A 116 10.16 9.15 2.20
CA SER A 116 10.06 9.94 0.95
C SER A 116 11.41 10.35 0.38
N VAL A 117 12.49 10.21 1.15
CA VAL A 117 13.85 10.61 0.75
C VAL A 117 14.74 9.38 0.68
N SER A 118 15.43 9.20 -0.45
CA SER A 118 16.39 8.12 -0.63
C SER A 118 17.56 8.24 0.35
N MET A 119 17.85 7.14 1.04
CA MET A 119 18.99 7.05 1.96
C MET A 119 20.34 7.00 1.21
N VAL A 120 20.31 6.72 -0.12
CA VAL A 120 21.50 6.57 -0.95
C VAL A 120 21.91 7.92 -1.55
N ASP A 121 21.00 8.63 -2.21
CA ASP A 121 21.31 9.84 -2.99
C ASP A 121 20.44 11.05 -2.62
N GLY A 122 19.57 10.92 -1.63
CA GLY A 122 18.72 12.01 -1.16
C GLY A 122 17.61 12.44 -2.13
N LYS A 123 17.39 11.72 -3.23
CA LYS A 123 16.28 12.04 -4.13
C LYS A 123 14.93 11.71 -3.48
N LYS A 124 13.94 12.56 -3.73
CA LYS A 124 12.58 12.29 -3.28
C LYS A 124 11.91 11.25 -4.17
N TYR A 125 11.24 10.30 -3.53
CA TYR A 125 10.33 9.38 -4.21
C TYR A 125 9.15 10.17 -4.79
N HIS A 126 8.84 9.93 -6.04
CA HIS A 126 7.72 10.58 -6.72
C HIS A 126 6.65 9.54 -7.06
N SER A 127 5.47 9.74 -6.49
CA SER A 127 4.30 8.93 -6.82
C SER A 127 3.19 9.81 -7.35
N ASN A 128 2.61 9.39 -8.45
CA ASN A 128 1.40 9.95 -9.02
C ASN A 128 0.49 8.80 -9.50
N ALA A 129 -0.72 9.12 -9.95
CA ALA A 129 -1.66 8.11 -10.40
C ALA A 129 -1.07 7.21 -11.51
N LYS A 130 -0.29 7.78 -12.43
CA LYS A 130 0.33 7.01 -13.52
C LYS A 130 1.38 6.04 -12.99
N SER A 131 2.35 6.50 -12.18
CA SER A 131 3.38 5.63 -11.61
C SER A 131 2.79 4.56 -10.68
N TYR A 132 1.73 4.88 -9.94
CA TYR A 132 1.02 3.89 -9.14
C TYR A 132 0.51 2.72 -9.99
N PHE A 133 -0.15 2.99 -11.11
CA PHE A 133 -0.66 1.92 -11.98
C PHE A 133 0.43 1.21 -12.78
N THR A 134 1.45 1.93 -13.24
CA THR A 134 2.50 1.37 -14.10
C THR A 134 3.61 0.65 -13.34
N GLU A 135 3.81 0.97 -12.07
CA GLU A 135 4.89 0.40 -11.24
C GLU A 135 4.31 -0.41 -10.08
N VAL A 136 3.68 0.24 -9.10
CA VAL A 136 3.22 -0.42 -7.86
C VAL A 136 2.25 -1.55 -8.19
N ARG A 137 1.19 -1.23 -8.94
CA ARG A 137 0.15 -2.19 -9.30
C ARG A 137 0.70 -3.32 -10.15
N ARG A 138 1.53 -3.01 -11.14
CA ARG A 138 2.12 -4.02 -12.02
C ARG A 138 3.00 -4.99 -11.24
N ILE A 139 3.90 -4.49 -10.38
CA ILE A 139 4.76 -5.36 -9.56
C ILE A 139 3.92 -6.24 -8.63
N SER A 140 2.92 -5.66 -7.95
CA SER A 140 2.01 -6.41 -7.08
C SER A 140 1.25 -7.50 -7.84
N ASP A 141 0.67 -7.18 -9.01
CA ASP A 141 -0.05 -8.15 -9.85
C ASP A 141 0.89 -9.25 -10.38
N ASP A 142 2.13 -8.91 -10.77
CA ASP A 142 3.12 -9.88 -11.27
C ASP A 142 3.55 -10.84 -10.15
N LEU A 143 3.73 -10.35 -8.93
CA LEU A 143 4.00 -11.18 -7.76
C LEU A 143 2.82 -12.11 -7.44
N CYS A 144 1.60 -11.60 -7.45
CA CYS A 144 0.41 -12.43 -7.25
C CYS A 144 0.32 -13.55 -8.29
N ARG A 145 0.56 -13.25 -9.56
CA ARG A 145 0.60 -14.27 -10.62
C ARG A 145 1.73 -15.30 -10.41
N LYS A 146 2.93 -14.84 -10.00
CA LYS A 146 4.08 -15.71 -9.67
C LYS A 146 3.71 -16.77 -8.63
N TYR A 147 2.90 -16.38 -7.64
CA TYR A 147 2.46 -17.27 -6.57
C TYR A 147 1.09 -17.90 -6.78
N GLY A 148 0.51 -17.76 -7.98
CA GLY A 148 -0.78 -18.37 -8.32
C GLY A 148 -1.99 -17.73 -7.66
N LEU A 149 -1.85 -16.48 -7.20
CA LEU A 149 -2.92 -15.73 -6.53
C LEU A 149 -3.76 -14.92 -7.53
N SER A 150 -4.98 -14.60 -7.14
CA SER A 150 -5.88 -13.79 -7.96
C SER A 150 -5.40 -12.35 -8.10
N VAL A 151 -5.63 -11.76 -9.24
CA VAL A 151 -5.43 -10.33 -9.49
C VAL A 151 -6.76 -9.68 -9.87
N ILE A 152 -6.99 -8.44 -9.42
CA ILE A 152 -8.19 -7.71 -9.82
C ILE A 152 -8.05 -7.36 -11.30
N GLN A 153 -8.84 -7.98 -12.14
CA GLN A 153 -8.97 -7.56 -13.51
C GLN A 153 -9.71 -6.22 -13.54
N THR A 154 -9.02 -5.16 -13.94
CA THR A 154 -9.68 -3.90 -14.25
C THR A 154 -10.51 -4.13 -15.51
N ASN A 155 -11.82 -4.34 -15.33
CA ASN A 155 -12.74 -4.23 -16.46
C ASN A 155 -12.53 -2.84 -17.08
N GLN A 156 -12.32 -2.77 -18.38
CA GLN A 156 -12.18 -1.52 -19.15
C GLN A 156 -13.49 -0.69 -19.19
N GLY A 157 -14.40 -0.94 -18.24
CA GLY A 157 -15.58 -0.13 -18.00
C GLY A 157 -15.20 1.17 -17.30
N LYS A 158 -15.82 2.28 -17.70
CA LYS A 158 -15.69 3.58 -17.02
C LYS A 158 -15.85 3.39 -15.52
N ALA A 159 -14.88 3.86 -14.74
CA ALA A 159 -14.93 3.80 -13.28
C ALA A 159 -16.28 4.34 -12.80
N MET A 160 -17.04 3.50 -12.10
CA MET A 160 -18.34 3.89 -11.57
C MET A 160 -18.10 4.73 -10.31
N HIS A 161 -18.71 5.89 -10.23
CA HIS A 161 -18.61 6.75 -9.06
C HIS A 161 -19.14 5.99 -7.83
N TYR A 162 -18.46 6.08 -6.68
CA TYR A 162 -18.83 5.34 -5.45
C TYR A 162 -20.32 5.48 -5.08
N ALA A 163 -20.90 6.69 -5.21
CA ALA A 163 -22.31 6.93 -4.95
C ALA A 163 -23.25 6.14 -5.90
N GLN A 164 -22.83 5.96 -7.13
CA GLN A 164 -23.58 5.18 -8.11
C GLN A 164 -23.49 3.68 -7.82
N TRP A 165 -22.29 3.19 -7.49
CA TRP A 165 -22.08 1.80 -7.06
C TRP A 165 -22.91 1.46 -5.82
N LYS A 166 -22.90 2.36 -4.82
CA LYS A 166 -23.68 2.18 -3.59
C LYS A 166 -25.17 2.14 -3.86
N ALA A 167 -25.70 3.03 -4.71
CA ALA A 167 -27.11 3.04 -5.08
C ALA A 167 -27.52 1.76 -5.82
N GLU A 168 -26.69 1.24 -6.72
CA GLU A 168 -26.93 -0.02 -7.44
C GLU A 168 -26.88 -1.22 -6.47
N ALA A 169 -25.93 -1.24 -5.52
CA ALA A 169 -25.84 -2.29 -4.50
C ALA A 169 -27.03 -2.28 -3.53
N GLU A 170 -27.63 -1.11 -3.27
CA GLU A 170 -28.84 -0.92 -2.46
C GLU A 170 -30.15 -1.09 -3.27
N GLY A 171 -30.07 -1.46 -4.56
CA GLY A 171 -31.25 -1.61 -5.43
C GLY A 171 -31.97 -0.29 -5.75
N LYS A 172 -31.35 0.86 -5.49
CA LYS A 172 -31.93 2.17 -5.78
C LYS A 172 -31.74 2.54 -7.25
N PRO A 173 -32.77 3.08 -7.92
CA PRO A 173 -32.64 3.52 -9.30
C PRO A 173 -31.64 4.66 -9.40
N THR A 174 -30.67 4.52 -10.30
CA THR A 174 -29.74 5.59 -10.65
C THR A 174 -30.26 6.35 -11.88
N TRP A 175 -29.80 7.58 -12.11
CA TRP A 175 -30.18 8.34 -13.32
C TRP A 175 -29.92 7.58 -14.63
N ARG A 176 -28.93 6.68 -14.66
CA ARG A 176 -28.63 5.83 -15.81
C ARG A 176 -29.61 4.68 -15.98
N THR A 177 -30.11 4.11 -14.88
CA THR A 177 -31.16 3.10 -14.93
C THR A 177 -32.51 3.72 -15.30
N ALA A 178 -32.79 4.95 -14.83
CA ALA A 178 -33.97 5.72 -15.24
C ALA A 178 -34.00 5.98 -16.76
N ILE A 179 -32.89 6.51 -17.33
CA ILE A 179 -32.78 6.74 -18.78
C ILE A 179 -32.96 5.44 -19.60
N ARG A 180 -32.48 4.29 -19.12
CA ARG A 180 -32.69 3.00 -19.81
C ARG A 180 -34.14 2.52 -19.81
N MET A 181 -34.91 2.93 -18.81
CA MET A 181 -36.35 2.60 -18.75
C MET A 181 -37.21 3.48 -19.66
N ASP A 182 -36.77 4.73 -19.92
CA ASP A 182 -37.50 5.66 -20.79
C ASP A 182 -37.27 5.47 -22.32
N ILE A 183 -36.35 4.57 -22.70
CA ILE A 183 -36.00 4.31 -24.11
C ILE A 183 -36.60 2.98 -24.64
N ARG A 184 -37.61 2.44 -23.98
CA ARG A 184 -38.37 1.24 -24.47
C ARG A 184 -39.75 1.60 -24.96
#